data_7adcc4bbd46b495c7d8a9d6e4df0ec6a
#
_entry.id   7adcc4bbd46b495c7d8a9d6e4df0ec6a
#
_cell.length_a   1.000
_cell.length_b   1.000
_cell.length_c   1.000
_cell.angle_alpha   90.00
_cell.angle_beta   90.00
_cell.angle_gamma   90.00
#
_symmetry.space_group_name_H-M   'P 1'
#
loop_
_entity.id
_entity.type
_entity.pdbx_description
1 polymer ?
#
loop_
_entity_poly.entity_id
_entity_poly.type
_entity_poly.pdbx_seq_one_letter_code
_entity_poly.pdbx_strand_id
1 'polypeptide(L)'
;MTTARACFLPTTRRFSGPFDPSVLHRGIYEAAVYRGALALSGTFAPPDFSEWKVDPTNILWEDASVLLSVSAPRGISDALVLRLGGTSLPLAPGPALAAFSNPLRARLPAGAFDLAKPTAFALDVTLNGSDALRVAPVGMQTQVTLESTWPDPSFQGAFLPAQREVTPQGFKAVWQVSYYGRGFPQAWTSAESLNASEGLARGAFGVSLVTPVDSYRLVERALKYGILFIVLLFTGFFLFETLTRLRIHALQYLLVGAALCIFYLSLLAFSELLPFGGAYLTAAGSAAALVTGYSAAVLGSRRRALAIALELALIYGFLYITLQLQDYALVFGSAGLFAALAVVMFSTRRVNWYEAR
;
A
#
# COMPACT_ATOMS: atom_id res chain seq x y z
N MET A 1 30.48 -31.35 -21.58
CA MET A 1 29.03 -31.32 -21.84
C MET A 1 28.43 -30.27 -20.96
N THR A 2 27.78 -29.28 -21.53
CA THR A 2 27.07 -28.22 -20.77
C THR A 2 25.67 -28.72 -20.41
N THR A 3 25.38 -28.92 -19.13
CA THR A 3 24.06 -29.36 -18.68
C THR A 3 23.13 -28.16 -18.66
N ALA A 4 22.04 -28.18 -19.47
CA ALA A 4 20.99 -27.20 -19.45
C ALA A 4 19.84 -27.70 -18.55
N ARG A 5 19.15 -26.80 -17.87
CA ARG A 5 17.93 -27.08 -17.09
C ARG A 5 16.72 -26.63 -17.86
N ALA A 6 15.69 -27.47 -17.89
CA ALA A 6 14.37 -27.12 -18.41
C ALA A 6 13.38 -26.96 -17.25
N CYS A 7 12.52 -25.97 -17.33
CA CYS A 7 11.44 -25.72 -16.38
C CYS A 7 10.10 -25.86 -17.08
N PHE A 8 9.19 -26.63 -16.50
CA PHE A 8 7.83 -26.85 -16.98
C PHE A 8 6.82 -26.35 -15.95
N LEU A 9 5.86 -25.59 -16.37
CA LEU A 9 4.79 -25.08 -15.52
C LEU A 9 3.58 -26.04 -15.53
N PRO A 10 2.75 -26.03 -14.45
CA PRO A 10 1.55 -26.87 -14.39
C PRO A 10 0.52 -26.48 -15.45
N THR A 11 -0.29 -27.45 -15.88
CA THR A 11 -1.44 -27.22 -16.76
C THR A 11 -2.56 -26.53 -16.02
N THR A 12 -2.89 -27.02 -14.82
CA THR A 12 -3.91 -26.41 -13.97
C THR A 12 -3.29 -26.05 -12.62
N ARG A 13 -3.73 -24.90 -12.07
CA ARG A 13 -3.35 -24.49 -10.73
C ARG A 13 -4.55 -23.86 -10.03
N ARG A 14 -4.84 -24.37 -8.84
CA ARG A 14 -5.79 -23.78 -7.91
C ARG A 14 -5.05 -23.34 -6.65
N PHE A 15 -5.36 -22.15 -6.20
CA PHE A 15 -4.82 -21.58 -4.97
C PHE A 15 -5.99 -21.01 -4.18
N SER A 16 -6.22 -21.49 -2.97
CA SER A 16 -7.37 -21.07 -2.19
C SER A 16 -7.09 -21.12 -0.71
N GLY A 17 -7.76 -20.29 0.03
CA GLY A 17 -7.78 -20.34 1.48
C GLY A 17 -8.07 -18.99 2.13
N PRO A 18 -8.39 -19.02 3.41
CA PRO A 18 -8.52 -17.84 4.22
C PRO A 18 -7.13 -17.26 4.54
N PHE A 19 -7.08 -15.96 4.66
CA PHE A 19 -5.98 -15.30 5.32
C PHE A 19 -6.50 -14.26 6.31
N ASP A 20 -5.98 -14.36 7.54
CA ASP A 20 -6.43 -13.58 8.68
C ASP A 20 -5.47 -12.42 8.90
N PRO A 21 -5.88 -11.19 8.61
CA PRO A 21 -5.07 -10.02 8.84
C PRO A 21 -5.14 -9.58 10.29
N SER A 22 -4.05 -8.97 10.75
CA SER A 22 -3.99 -8.27 12.03
C SER A 22 -3.13 -7.02 11.87
N VAL A 23 -3.39 -6.01 12.70
CA VAL A 23 -2.56 -4.80 12.72
C VAL A 23 -1.61 -4.89 13.91
N LEU A 24 -0.33 -4.87 13.60
CA LEU A 24 0.72 -4.79 14.63
C LEU A 24 1.15 -3.33 14.80
N HIS A 25 1.28 -2.92 16.05
CA HIS A 25 1.70 -1.58 16.42
C HIS A 25 3.12 -1.61 17.00
N ARG A 26 3.96 -0.69 16.54
CA ARG A 26 5.28 -0.46 17.09
C ARG A 26 5.50 1.05 17.24
N GLY A 27 5.22 1.58 18.43
CA GLY A 27 5.13 3.03 18.63
C GLY A 27 4.02 3.62 17.76
N ILE A 28 4.36 4.57 16.93
CA ILE A 28 3.45 5.25 15.98
C ILE A 28 3.23 4.48 14.66
N TYR A 29 4.00 3.42 14.42
CA TYR A 29 3.93 2.66 13.18
C TYR A 29 2.94 1.51 13.30
N GLU A 30 2.05 1.42 12.32
CA GLU A 30 1.12 0.32 12.12
C GLU A 30 1.56 -0.49 10.90
N ALA A 31 1.56 -1.79 11.03
CA ALA A 31 1.82 -2.71 9.93
C ALA A 31 0.70 -3.74 9.86
N ALA A 32 0.03 -3.80 8.71
CA ALA A 32 -0.89 -4.89 8.42
C ALA A 32 -0.08 -6.16 8.15
N VAL A 33 -0.27 -7.16 8.99
CA VAL A 33 0.31 -8.50 8.81
C VAL A 33 -0.83 -9.50 8.64
N TYR A 34 -0.53 -10.64 8.04
CA TYR A 34 -1.52 -11.69 7.88
C TYR A 34 -0.92 -13.07 8.13
N ARG A 35 -1.78 -14.00 8.54
CA ARG A 35 -1.53 -15.43 8.54
C ARG A 35 -2.49 -16.09 7.58
N GLY A 36 -1.97 -16.79 6.56
CA GLY A 36 -2.78 -17.50 5.57
C GLY A 36 -2.63 -19.00 5.70
N ALA A 37 -3.74 -19.72 5.78
CA ALA A 37 -3.80 -21.17 5.63
C ALA A 37 -4.26 -21.48 4.19
N LEU A 38 -3.29 -21.70 3.31
CA LEU A 38 -3.50 -21.68 1.87
C LEU A 38 -3.30 -23.08 1.28
N ALA A 39 -4.26 -23.56 0.51
CA ALA A 39 -4.19 -24.80 -0.24
C ALA A 39 -3.80 -24.53 -1.69
N LEU A 40 -2.77 -25.22 -2.16
CA LEU A 40 -2.28 -25.18 -3.52
C LEU A 40 -2.47 -26.55 -4.16
N SER A 41 -3.12 -26.64 -5.31
CA SER A 41 -3.30 -27.87 -6.04
C SER A 41 -3.28 -27.65 -7.54
N GLY A 42 -3.06 -28.73 -8.29
CA GLY A 42 -3.08 -28.67 -9.75
C GLY A 42 -2.58 -29.95 -10.39
N THR A 43 -2.23 -29.84 -11.66
CA THR A 43 -1.78 -30.97 -12.48
C THR A 43 -0.63 -30.54 -13.37
N PHE A 44 0.43 -31.31 -13.43
CA PHE A 44 1.48 -31.21 -14.43
C PHE A 44 1.13 -32.13 -15.61
N ALA A 45 1.27 -31.61 -16.83
CA ALA A 45 1.30 -32.46 -18.02
C ALA A 45 2.64 -33.19 -18.10
N PRO A 46 2.74 -34.27 -18.89
CA PRO A 46 4.03 -34.84 -19.25
C PRO A 46 4.97 -33.77 -19.80
N PRO A 47 6.23 -33.72 -19.37
CA PRO A 47 7.21 -32.77 -19.87
C PRO A 47 7.53 -33.08 -21.34
N ASP A 48 7.34 -32.08 -22.21
CA ASP A 48 7.60 -32.18 -23.64
C ASP A 48 8.90 -31.45 -23.99
N PHE A 49 9.89 -32.21 -24.47
CA PHE A 49 11.20 -31.71 -24.88
C PHE A 49 11.34 -31.58 -26.40
N SER A 50 10.27 -31.81 -27.16
CA SER A 50 10.28 -31.84 -28.64
C SER A 50 10.77 -30.50 -29.23
N GLU A 51 10.39 -29.38 -28.63
CA GLU A 51 10.78 -28.04 -29.05
C GLU A 51 12.31 -27.84 -29.01
N TRP A 52 12.98 -28.46 -28.08
CA TRP A 52 14.45 -28.36 -27.90
C TRP A 52 15.21 -29.46 -28.57
N LYS A 53 14.55 -30.39 -29.25
CA LYS A 53 15.18 -31.55 -29.97
C LYS A 53 16.16 -32.32 -29.10
N VAL A 54 15.85 -32.54 -27.83
CA VAL A 54 16.66 -33.27 -26.88
C VAL A 54 16.37 -34.78 -27.06
N ASP A 55 17.43 -35.60 -27.19
CA ASP A 55 17.29 -37.02 -27.18
C ASP A 55 16.84 -37.50 -25.78
N PRO A 56 15.76 -38.28 -25.66
CA PRO A 56 15.26 -38.76 -24.37
C PRO A 56 16.28 -39.47 -23.50
N THR A 57 17.32 -40.11 -24.10
CA THR A 57 18.40 -40.78 -23.40
C THR A 57 19.34 -39.83 -22.68
N ASN A 58 19.38 -38.56 -23.07
CA ASN A 58 20.21 -37.52 -22.47
C ASN A 58 19.52 -36.76 -21.31
N ILE A 59 18.30 -37.14 -20.96
CA ILE A 59 17.53 -36.48 -19.89
C ILE A 59 17.92 -37.12 -18.56
N LEU A 60 18.42 -36.26 -17.63
CA LEU A 60 18.82 -36.68 -16.28
C LEU A 60 17.58 -36.62 -15.35
N TRP A 61 16.76 -37.67 -15.41
CA TRP A 61 15.53 -37.79 -14.60
C TRP A 61 15.81 -37.86 -13.10
N GLU A 62 16.96 -38.29 -12.68
CA GLU A 62 17.41 -38.32 -11.29
C GLU A 62 17.57 -36.96 -10.66
N ASP A 63 17.76 -35.93 -11.48
CA ASP A 63 17.83 -34.54 -11.04
C ASP A 63 16.48 -33.81 -11.09
N ALA A 64 15.44 -34.50 -11.55
CA ALA A 64 14.09 -33.90 -11.62
C ALA A 64 13.58 -33.47 -10.23
N SER A 65 12.88 -32.36 -10.20
CA SER A 65 12.39 -31.81 -8.94
C SER A 65 11.22 -30.85 -9.17
N VAL A 66 10.33 -30.80 -8.19
CA VAL A 66 9.29 -29.77 -8.14
C VAL A 66 9.78 -28.59 -7.29
N LEU A 67 9.52 -27.40 -7.79
CA LEU A 67 9.92 -26.14 -7.14
C LEU A 67 8.69 -25.37 -6.68
N LEU A 68 8.75 -24.85 -5.45
CA LEU A 68 7.85 -23.83 -4.93
C LEU A 68 8.68 -22.58 -4.67
N SER A 69 8.36 -21.47 -5.32
CA SER A 69 9.01 -20.19 -5.07
C SER A 69 8.12 -19.29 -4.22
N VAL A 70 8.68 -18.80 -3.12
CA VAL A 70 8.04 -17.85 -2.20
C VAL A 70 9.02 -16.69 -2.00
N SER A 71 8.57 -15.47 -2.23
CA SER A 71 9.40 -14.25 -2.10
C SER A 71 9.97 -14.06 -0.69
N ALA A 72 9.19 -14.42 0.34
CA ALA A 72 9.58 -14.31 1.75
C ALA A 72 9.46 -15.66 2.47
N PRO A 73 10.42 -16.60 2.29
CA PRO A 73 10.35 -17.94 2.89
C PRO A 73 10.39 -17.93 4.42
N ARG A 74 10.85 -16.84 5.04
CA ARG A 74 10.79 -16.65 6.51
C ARG A 74 9.36 -16.61 7.05
N GLY A 75 8.37 -16.33 6.20
CA GLY A 75 6.94 -16.36 6.56
C GLY A 75 6.36 -17.78 6.64
N ILE A 76 7.07 -18.80 6.24
CA ILE A 76 6.62 -20.20 6.30
C ILE A 76 6.88 -20.72 7.71
N SER A 77 5.81 -21.14 8.40
CA SER A 77 5.90 -21.57 9.81
C SER A 77 6.14 -23.07 9.97
N ASP A 78 5.67 -23.87 9.00
CA ASP A 78 5.60 -25.32 9.12
C ASP A 78 6.45 -26.00 8.05
N ALA A 79 6.85 -27.25 8.33
CA ALA A 79 7.50 -28.09 7.33
C ALA A 79 6.52 -28.39 6.19
N LEU A 80 6.92 -28.06 4.96
CA LEU A 80 6.07 -28.25 3.80
C LEU A 80 6.25 -29.65 3.20
N VAL A 81 5.13 -30.29 2.93
CA VAL A 81 5.07 -31.61 2.29
C VAL A 81 4.24 -31.52 1.02
N LEU A 82 4.89 -31.69 -0.11
CA LEU A 82 4.25 -31.79 -1.42
C LEU A 82 3.66 -33.18 -1.61
N ARG A 83 2.38 -33.30 -1.86
CA ARG A 83 1.74 -34.53 -2.34
C ARG A 83 1.78 -34.54 -3.87
N LEU A 84 2.51 -35.45 -4.47
CA LEU A 84 2.65 -35.58 -5.91
C LEU A 84 2.31 -37.01 -6.34
N GLY A 85 1.29 -37.20 -7.21
CA GLY A 85 0.90 -38.53 -7.69
C GLY A 85 0.59 -39.52 -6.57
N GLY A 86 0.16 -39.05 -5.40
CA GLY A 86 -0.09 -39.90 -4.22
C GLY A 86 1.12 -40.08 -3.30
N THR A 87 2.31 -39.66 -3.71
CA THR A 87 3.55 -39.73 -2.90
C THR A 87 3.77 -38.41 -2.17
N SER A 88 4.17 -38.50 -0.89
CA SER A 88 4.50 -37.35 -0.05
C SER A 88 6.00 -37.05 -0.11
N LEU A 89 6.36 -35.83 -0.53
CA LEU A 89 7.73 -35.39 -0.72
C LEU A 89 8.01 -34.15 0.16
N PRO A 90 9.00 -34.16 1.03
CA PRO A 90 9.37 -33.00 1.80
C PRO A 90 9.97 -31.92 0.89
N LEU A 91 9.59 -30.67 1.11
CA LEU A 91 10.19 -29.49 0.47
C LEU A 91 11.34 -28.99 1.34
N ALA A 92 12.51 -28.83 0.75
CA ALA A 92 13.70 -28.28 1.41
C ALA A 92 14.21 -27.04 0.67
N PRO A 93 14.90 -26.11 1.34
CA PRO A 93 15.56 -25.00 0.67
C PRO A 93 16.48 -25.48 -0.44
N GLY A 94 16.33 -24.92 -1.64
CA GLY A 94 17.14 -25.24 -2.81
C GLY A 94 18.08 -24.10 -3.18
N PRO A 95 19.07 -24.35 -4.05
CA PRO A 95 19.93 -23.30 -4.56
C PRO A 95 19.11 -22.30 -5.39
N ALA A 96 19.50 -21.03 -5.34
CA ALA A 96 18.89 -19.99 -6.17
C ALA A 96 19.01 -20.35 -7.65
N LEU A 97 17.95 -20.10 -8.39
CA LEU A 97 17.87 -20.25 -9.83
C LEU A 97 17.59 -18.87 -10.44
N ALA A 98 18.00 -18.66 -11.70
CA ALA A 98 17.83 -17.34 -12.33
C ALA A 98 16.36 -16.85 -12.34
N ALA A 99 15.39 -17.76 -12.48
CA ALA A 99 13.96 -17.41 -12.41
C ALA A 99 13.37 -17.40 -10.98
N PHE A 100 14.06 -17.96 -9.99
CA PHE A 100 13.55 -18.15 -8.63
C PHE A 100 14.65 -17.91 -7.59
N SER A 101 14.55 -16.82 -6.86
CA SER A 101 15.58 -16.40 -5.88
C SER A 101 15.66 -17.29 -4.63
N ASN A 102 14.53 -17.83 -4.18
CA ASN A 102 14.44 -18.64 -2.94
C ASN A 102 13.54 -19.86 -3.16
N PRO A 103 13.92 -20.82 -4.05
CA PRO A 103 13.08 -21.97 -4.32
C PRO A 103 13.15 -22.99 -3.18
N LEU A 104 12.00 -23.50 -2.79
CA LEU A 104 11.87 -24.73 -2.03
C LEU A 104 11.78 -25.88 -3.03
N ARG A 105 12.56 -26.92 -2.82
CA ARG A 105 12.75 -28.02 -3.77
C ARG A 105 12.29 -29.34 -3.15
N ALA A 106 11.43 -30.08 -3.87
CA ALA A 106 11.15 -31.49 -3.64
C ALA A 106 11.82 -32.30 -4.74
N ARG A 107 12.80 -33.17 -4.41
CA ARG A 107 13.43 -34.08 -5.36
C ARG A 107 12.47 -35.20 -5.69
N LEU A 108 12.43 -35.60 -6.96
CA LEU A 108 11.67 -36.78 -7.40
C LEU A 108 12.52 -38.03 -7.22
N PRO A 109 12.06 -39.06 -6.47
CA PRO A 109 12.76 -40.33 -6.41
C PRO A 109 12.81 -40.98 -7.80
N ALA A 110 13.96 -41.52 -8.17
CA ALA A 110 14.17 -42.17 -9.46
C ALA A 110 13.13 -43.29 -9.65
N GLY A 111 12.44 -43.31 -10.78
CA GLY A 111 11.44 -44.32 -11.12
C GLY A 111 10.13 -44.30 -10.32
N ALA A 112 9.96 -43.36 -9.38
CA ALA A 112 8.74 -43.28 -8.57
C ALA A 112 7.54 -42.67 -9.32
N PHE A 113 7.76 -42.01 -10.44
CA PHE A 113 6.73 -41.31 -11.20
C PHE A 113 6.75 -41.73 -12.68
N ASP A 114 5.56 -42.02 -13.21
CA ASP A 114 5.35 -42.18 -14.64
C ASP A 114 5.18 -40.79 -15.25
N LEU A 115 6.31 -40.19 -15.63
CA LEU A 115 6.33 -38.84 -16.24
C LEU A 115 5.69 -38.77 -17.63
N ALA A 116 5.28 -39.93 -18.19
CA ALA A 116 4.49 -39.99 -19.43
C ALA A 116 2.99 -39.69 -19.17
N LYS A 117 2.55 -39.62 -17.90
CA LYS A 117 1.16 -39.32 -17.54
C LYS A 117 1.03 -38.02 -16.80
N PRO A 118 -0.13 -37.36 -16.93
CA PRO A 118 -0.43 -36.17 -16.11
C PRO A 118 -0.37 -36.50 -14.61
N THR A 119 0.35 -35.68 -13.86
CA THR A 119 0.57 -35.92 -12.43
C THR A 119 -0.07 -34.82 -11.59
N ALA A 120 -1.00 -35.19 -10.71
CA ALA A 120 -1.64 -34.26 -9.80
C ALA A 120 -0.71 -33.91 -8.63
N PHE A 121 -0.79 -32.67 -8.17
CA PHE A 121 -0.09 -32.22 -6.98
C PHE A 121 -1.03 -31.48 -6.01
N ALA A 122 -0.69 -31.56 -4.74
CA ALA A 122 -1.36 -30.79 -3.67
C ALA A 122 -0.35 -30.42 -2.58
N LEU A 123 -0.52 -29.24 -2.02
CA LEU A 123 0.33 -28.68 -0.98
C LEU A 123 -0.50 -27.74 -0.10
N ASP A 124 -0.41 -27.90 1.19
CA ASP A 124 -0.97 -26.98 2.17
C ASP A 124 0.19 -26.14 2.73
N VAL A 125 0.01 -24.83 2.78
CA VAL A 125 1.04 -23.89 3.24
C VAL A 125 0.46 -22.88 4.22
N THR A 126 1.06 -22.80 5.41
CA THR A 126 0.81 -21.71 6.35
C THR A 126 1.82 -20.61 6.08
N LEU A 127 1.36 -19.47 5.62
CA LEU A 127 2.19 -18.34 5.22
C LEU A 127 1.90 -17.12 6.06
N ASN A 128 2.92 -16.57 6.73
CA ASN A 128 2.85 -15.27 7.38
C ASN A 128 3.46 -14.21 6.46
N GLY A 129 2.81 -13.08 6.35
CA GLY A 129 3.28 -11.99 5.50
C GLY A 129 2.82 -10.63 5.99
N SER A 130 3.24 -9.60 5.29
CA SER A 130 2.82 -8.21 5.52
C SER A 130 2.42 -7.56 4.20
N ASP A 131 1.63 -6.52 4.28
CA ASP A 131 1.23 -5.62 3.22
C ASP A 131 0.43 -6.25 2.07
N ALA A 132 0.94 -7.30 1.43
CA ALA A 132 0.29 -7.86 0.25
C ALA A 132 0.53 -9.37 0.09
N LEU A 133 -0.49 -10.06 -0.44
CA LEU A 133 -0.40 -11.42 -0.93
C LEU A 133 -0.52 -11.41 -2.46
N ARG A 134 0.53 -11.81 -3.17
CA ARG A 134 0.56 -11.85 -4.62
C ARG A 134 0.88 -13.25 -5.14
N VAL A 135 0.25 -13.62 -6.24
CA VAL A 135 0.36 -14.93 -6.87
C VAL A 135 0.73 -14.75 -8.34
N ALA A 136 1.74 -15.48 -8.82
CA ALA A 136 2.05 -15.53 -10.25
C ALA A 136 1.17 -16.57 -10.95
N PRO A 137 0.59 -16.31 -12.14
CA PRO A 137 -0.32 -17.23 -12.83
C PRO A 137 0.45 -18.32 -13.60
N VAL A 138 1.05 -19.26 -12.88
CA VAL A 138 1.93 -20.29 -13.50
C VAL A 138 1.17 -21.43 -14.20
N GLY A 139 -0.12 -21.65 -13.93
CA GLY A 139 -0.92 -22.63 -14.66
C GLY A 139 -1.30 -22.19 -16.06
N MET A 140 -1.51 -23.10 -17.02
CA MET A 140 -2.24 -22.75 -18.25
C MET A 140 -3.63 -22.23 -17.93
N GLN A 141 -4.25 -22.79 -16.88
CA GLN A 141 -5.40 -22.23 -16.21
C GLN A 141 -5.07 -22.05 -14.74
N THR A 142 -5.12 -20.83 -14.25
CA THR A 142 -4.90 -20.48 -12.85
C THR A 142 -6.17 -19.94 -12.24
N GLN A 143 -6.64 -20.58 -11.18
CA GLN A 143 -7.74 -20.11 -10.36
C GLN A 143 -7.20 -19.77 -8.96
N VAL A 144 -7.52 -18.56 -8.49
CA VAL A 144 -7.16 -18.10 -7.14
C VAL A 144 -8.43 -17.67 -6.44
N THR A 145 -8.68 -18.19 -5.24
CA THR A 145 -9.80 -17.80 -4.39
C THR A 145 -9.25 -17.40 -3.03
N LEU A 146 -9.43 -16.15 -2.67
CA LEU A 146 -8.99 -15.60 -1.38
C LEU A 146 -10.18 -15.09 -0.59
N GLU A 147 -10.18 -15.39 0.68
CA GLU A 147 -11.17 -14.93 1.66
C GLU A 147 -10.45 -14.32 2.85
N SER A 148 -10.94 -13.19 3.36
CA SER A 148 -10.34 -12.48 4.48
C SER A 148 -11.36 -11.64 5.22
N THR A 149 -11.13 -11.44 6.50
CA THR A 149 -11.92 -10.52 7.34
C THR A 149 -11.53 -9.04 7.16
N TRP A 150 -10.60 -8.73 6.27
CA TRP A 150 -10.16 -7.35 6.00
C TRP A 150 -11.20 -6.57 5.19
N PRO A 151 -11.71 -5.42 5.69
CA PRO A 151 -12.80 -4.70 5.03
C PRO A 151 -12.37 -3.89 3.82
N ASP A 152 -11.08 -3.48 3.75
CA ASP A 152 -10.56 -2.56 2.73
C ASP A 152 -9.48 -3.21 1.85
N PRO A 153 -9.82 -4.19 1.01
CA PRO A 153 -8.87 -4.83 0.11
C PRO A 153 -8.53 -3.93 -1.07
N SER A 154 -7.24 -3.82 -1.40
CA SER A 154 -6.78 -3.23 -2.66
C SER A 154 -6.32 -4.33 -3.60
N PHE A 155 -7.10 -4.62 -4.65
CA PHE A 155 -6.76 -5.61 -5.66
C PHE A 155 -5.74 -5.02 -6.64
N GLN A 156 -4.57 -5.66 -6.74
CA GLN A 156 -3.42 -5.13 -7.47
C GLN A 156 -2.79 -6.17 -8.40
N GLY A 157 -1.97 -5.69 -9.35
CA GLY A 157 -1.20 -6.50 -10.29
C GLY A 157 -1.80 -6.58 -11.68
N ALA A 158 -1.34 -7.55 -12.47
CA ALA A 158 -1.69 -7.65 -13.88
C ALA A 158 -3.16 -8.06 -14.14
N PHE A 159 -3.81 -8.67 -13.16
CA PHE A 159 -5.17 -9.18 -13.28
C PHE A 159 -6.03 -8.76 -12.11
N LEU A 160 -7.22 -8.24 -12.41
CA LEU A 160 -8.25 -7.98 -11.42
C LEU A 160 -9.09 -9.24 -11.17
N PRO A 161 -9.74 -9.38 -10.00
CA PRO A 161 -10.63 -10.52 -9.75
C PRO A 161 -11.82 -10.52 -10.71
N ALA A 162 -12.13 -11.72 -11.24
CA ALA A 162 -13.31 -11.93 -12.09
C ALA A 162 -14.62 -11.82 -11.29
N GLN A 163 -14.58 -12.22 -10.02
CA GLN A 163 -15.66 -12.07 -9.08
C GLN A 163 -15.12 -11.53 -7.76
N ARG A 164 -15.80 -10.55 -7.19
CA ARG A 164 -15.46 -9.98 -5.89
C ARG A 164 -16.69 -9.60 -5.11
N GLU A 165 -16.65 -9.89 -3.84
CA GLU A 165 -17.61 -9.45 -2.85
C GLU A 165 -16.82 -8.77 -1.73
N VAL A 166 -17.15 -7.52 -1.42
CA VAL A 166 -16.50 -6.74 -0.37
C VAL A 166 -17.59 -6.23 0.56
N THR A 167 -17.47 -6.56 1.83
CA THR A 167 -18.42 -6.19 2.88
C THR A 167 -17.66 -5.58 4.06
N PRO A 168 -18.30 -4.90 5.01
CA PRO A 168 -17.66 -4.43 6.23
C PRO A 168 -17.01 -5.54 7.07
N GLN A 169 -17.42 -6.80 6.86
CA GLN A 169 -16.92 -7.98 7.58
C GLN A 169 -15.73 -8.64 6.87
N GLY A 170 -15.38 -8.17 5.66
CA GLY A 170 -14.27 -8.71 4.90
C GLY A 170 -14.57 -8.85 3.42
N PHE A 171 -13.74 -9.64 2.73
CA PHE A 171 -13.91 -9.84 1.29
C PHE A 171 -13.72 -11.30 0.87
N LYS A 172 -14.32 -11.62 -0.28
CA LYS A 172 -14.07 -12.83 -1.05
C LYS A 172 -13.78 -12.41 -2.50
N ALA A 173 -12.67 -12.92 -3.05
CA ALA A 173 -12.27 -12.59 -4.41
C ALA A 173 -11.81 -13.85 -5.16
N VAL A 174 -12.22 -13.95 -6.42
CA VAL A 174 -11.89 -15.06 -7.31
C VAL A 174 -11.25 -14.54 -8.58
N TRP A 175 -10.05 -15.00 -8.87
CA TRP A 175 -9.36 -14.75 -10.14
C TRP A 175 -9.37 -16.01 -10.99
N GLN A 176 -9.55 -15.82 -12.30
CA GLN A 176 -9.43 -16.85 -13.30
C GLN A 176 -8.52 -16.33 -14.42
N VAL A 177 -7.32 -16.87 -14.49
CA VAL A 177 -6.29 -16.39 -15.42
C VAL A 177 -5.88 -17.51 -16.36
N SER A 178 -6.04 -17.25 -17.66
CA SER A 178 -5.57 -18.11 -18.72
C SER A 178 -4.14 -17.75 -19.14
N TYR A 179 -3.39 -18.73 -19.64
CA TYR A 179 -2.01 -18.54 -20.09
C TYR A 179 -1.87 -17.55 -21.26
N TYR A 180 -2.92 -17.33 -22.03
CA TYR A 180 -2.92 -16.37 -23.14
C TYR A 180 -2.62 -14.93 -22.71
N GLY A 181 -2.98 -14.56 -21.48
CA GLY A 181 -2.78 -13.20 -20.96
C GLY A 181 -1.52 -12.98 -20.12
N ARG A 182 -0.71 -14.01 -19.83
CA ARG A 182 0.33 -13.90 -18.81
C ARG A 182 1.71 -13.42 -19.28
N GLY A 183 2.00 -13.39 -20.59
CA GLY A 183 3.22 -12.81 -21.14
C GLY A 183 4.52 -13.59 -20.92
N PHE A 184 4.46 -14.90 -20.54
CA PHE A 184 5.61 -15.79 -20.40
C PHE A 184 5.25 -17.23 -20.84
N PRO A 185 6.24 -18.03 -21.32
CA PRO A 185 5.99 -19.35 -21.89
C PRO A 185 5.59 -20.39 -20.83
N GLN A 186 5.08 -21.54 -21.30
CA GLN A 186 4.71 -22.69 -20.46
C GLN A 186 5.93 -23.50 -20.02
N ALA A 187 6.98 -23.47 -20.83
CA ALA A 187 8.25 -24.11 -20.56
C ALA A 187 9.39 -23.22 -21.06
N TRP A 188 10.56 -23.31 -20.43
CA TRP A 188 11.77 -22.60 -20.83
C TRP A 188 13.02 -23.33 -20.37
N THR A 189 14.13 -23.01 -21.00
CA THR A 189 15.48 -23.48 -20.59
C THR A 189 16.16 -22.48 -19.65
N SER A 190 17.26 -22.88 -19.05
CA SER A 190 18.08 -21.99 -18.20
C SER A 190 18.57 -20.74 -18.94
N ALA A 191 18.72 -20.78 -20.25
CA ALA A 191 19.12 -19.62 -21.07
C ALA A 191 18.04 -18.52 -21.12
N GLU A 192 16.76 -18.91 -21.06
CA GLU A 192 15.59 -18.03 -21.16
C GLU A 192 15.05 -17.60 -19.78
N SER A 193 15.68 -18.08 -18.71
CA SER A 193 15.16 -17.97 -17.35
C SER A 193 15.02 -16.51 -16.85
N LEU A 194 15.84 -15.58 -17.35
CA LEU A 194 15.72 -14.14 -16.98
C LEU A 194 14.44 -13.54 -17.53
N ASN A 195 14.12 -13.81 -18.80
CA ASN A 195 12.88 -13.31 -19.41
C ASN A 195 11.63 -13.92 -18.73
N ALA A 196 11.70 -15.22 -18.38
CA ALA A 196 10.65 -15.87 -17.62
C ALA A 196 10.46 -15.26 -16.21
N SER A 197 11.55 -14.92 -15.52
CA SER A 197 11.53 -14.24 -14.22
C SER A 197 10.82 -12.89 -14.27
N GLU A 198 11.16 -12.06 -15.24
CA GLU A 198 10.51 -10.77 -15.45
C GLU A 198 9.03 -10.94 -15.80
N GLY A 199 8.70 -11.93 -16.66
CA GLY A 199 7.32 -12.24 -17.00
C GLY A 199 6.49 -12.69 -15.79
N LEU A 200 7.05 -13.55 -14.94
CA LEU A 200 6.42 -14.00 -13.69
C LEU A 200 6.16 -12.82 -12.73
N ALA A 201 7.13 -11.93 -12.59
CA ALA A 201 6.99 -10.76 -11.72
C ALA A 201 5.93 -9.77 -12.24
N ARG A 202 5.95 -9.48 -13.55
CA ARG A 202 4.97 -8.60 -14.20
C ARG A 202 3.56 -9.20 -14.22
N GLY A 203 3.43 -10.50 -14.36
CA GLY A 203 2.16 -11.21 -14.38
C GLY A 203 1.56 -11.45 -12.98
N ALA A 204 2.25 -11.13 -11.90
CA ALA A 204 1.76 -11.33 -10.54
C ALA A 204 0.55 -10.44 -10.24
N PHE A 205 -0.43 -10.99 -9.53
CA PHE A 205 -1.66 -10.33 -9.10
C PHE A 205 -2.04 -10.77 -7.68
N GLY A 206 -2.93 -10.03 -7.05
CA GLY A 206 -3.40 -10.37 -5.71
C GLY A 206 -4.06 -9.22 -4.98
N VAL A 207 -3.90 -9.19 -3.67
CA VAL A 207 -4.51 -8.21 -2.78
C VAL A 207 -3.47 -7.58 -1.88
N SER A 208 -3.57 -6.27 -1.70
CA SER A 208 -2.84 -5.52 -0.68
C SER A 208 -3.80 -5.13 0.44
N LEU A 209 -3.34 -5.28 1.66
CA LEU A 209 -4.05 -4.88 2.87
C LEU A 209 -3.79 -3.38 3.08
N VAL A 210 -4.71 -2.55 2.64
CA VAL A 210 -4.62 -1.11 2.88
C VAL A 210 -5.06 -0.86 4.31
N THR A 211 -4.18 -0.32 5.15
CA THR A 211 -4.58 0.20 6.46
C THR A 211 -5.40 1.47 6.24
N PRO A 212 -6.62 1.55 6.81
CA PRO A 212 -7.37 2.79 6.78
C PRO A 212 -6.52 3.90 7.40
N VAL A 213 -6.31 4.93 6.61
CA VAL A 213 -5.64 6.21 6.92
C VAL A 213 -4.76 6.20 8.18
N ASP A 214 -3.51 5.85 8.00
CA ASP A 214 -2.45 6.04 9.00
C ASP A 214 -2.46 7.51 9.49
N SER A 215 -2.73 7.73 10.77
CA SER A 215 -2.75 9.07 11.39
C SER A 215 -1.46 9.83 11.09
N TYR A 216 -0.34 9.12 10.99
CA TYR A 216 0.96 9.70 10.63
C TYR A 216 0.99 10.23 9.19
N ARG A 217 0.37 9.54 8.23
CA ARG A 217 0.23 10.05 6.85
C ARG A 217 -0.58 11.34 6.78
N LEU A 218 -1.61 11.47 7.62
CA LEU A 218 -2.37 12.71 7.71
C LEU A 218 -1.54 13.85 8.32
N VAL A 219 -0.75 13.57 9.35
CA VAL A 219 0.18 14.55 9.93
C VAL A 219 1.27 14.95 8.92
N GLU A 220 1.86 14.00 8.19
CA GLU A 220 2.81 14.29 7.11
C GLU A 220 2.19 15.17 6.02
N ARG A 221 0.95 14.88 5.62
CA ARG A 221 0.20 15.73 4.68
C ARG A 221 -0.06 17.11 5.26
N ALA A 222 -0.43 17.21 6.53
CA ALA A 222 -0.62 18.49 7.20
C ALA A 222 0.65 19.33 7.18
N LEU A 223 1.80 18.74 7.43
CA LEU A 223 3.10 19.40 7.35
C LEU A 223 3.44 19.87 5.93
N LYS A 224 3.18 19.05 4.91
CA LYS A 224 3.37 19.43 3.49
C LYS A 224 2.53 20.65 3.08
N TYR A 225 1.32 20.75 3.60
CA TYR A 225 0.45 21.93 3.36
C TYR A 225 0.73 23.08 4.33
N GLY A 226 1.60 22.92 5.33
CA GLY A 226 1.85 23.87 6.40
C GLY A 226 2.21 25.27 5.92
N ILE A 227 3.10 25.39 4.93
CA ILE A 227 3.50 26.68 4.35
C ILE A 227 2.28 27.45 3.79
N LEU A 228 1.37 26.73 3.10
CA LEU A 228 0.18 27.32 2.54
C LEU A 228 -0.70 27.97 3.62
N PHE A 229 -0.90 27.25 4.72
CA PHE A 229 -1.73 27.72 5.83
C PHE A 229 -1.10 28.87 6.60
N ILE A 230 0.23 28.86 6.76
CA ILE A 230 0.98 29.97 7.36
C ILE A 230 0.81 31.24 6.51
N VAL A 231 0.97 31.13 5.19
CA VAL A 231 0.78 32.26 4.27
C VAL A 231 -0.66 32.78 4.31
N LEU A 232 -1.65 31.87 4.31
CA LEU A 232 -3.06 32.23 4.36
C LEU A 232 -3.41 33.01 5.66
N LEU A 233 -2.93 32.53 6.81
CA LEU A 233 -3.14 33.19 8.09
C LEU A 233 -2.46 34.56 8.13
N PHE A 234 -1.22 34.67 7.72
CA PHE A 234 -0.54 35.96 7.70
C PHE A 234 -1.17 36.95 6.71
N THR A 235 -1.73 36.47 5.62
CA THR A 235 -2.49 37.27 4.68
C THR A 235 -3.75 37.83 5.34
N GLY A 236 -4.47 37.01 6.13
CA GLY A 236 -5.61 37.49 6.89
C GLY A 236 -5.25 38.52 7.96
N PHE A 237 -4.17 38.27 8.73
CA PHE A 237 -3.66 39.28 9.68
C PHE A 237 -3.25 40.57 8.99
N PHE A 238 -2.60 40.51 7.86
CA PHE A 238 -2.23 41.68 7.06
C PHE A 238 -3.46 42.44 6.55
N LEU A 239 -4.48 41.75 6.05
CA LEU A 239 -5.73 42.35 5.66
C LEU A 239 -6.42 43.04 6.85
N PHE A 240 -6.44 42.36 7.99
CA PHE A 240 -7.02 42.92 9.22
C PHE A 240 -6.29 44.20 9.64
N GLU A 241 -4.96 44.22 9.66
CA GLU A 241 -4.12 45.38 9.96
C GLU A 241 -4.45 46.55 9.00
N THR A 242 -4.47 46.24 7.69
CA THR A 242 -4.70 47.25 6.64
C THR A 242 -6.10 47.84 6.72
N LEU A 243 -7.13 47.01 6.92
CA LEU A 243 -8.53 47.45 6.95
C LEU A 243 -8.89 48.19 8.24
N THR A 244 -8.25 47.82 9.36
CA THR A 244 -8.51 48.47 10.68
C THR A 244 -7.56 49.62 11.01
N ARG A 245 -6.59 49.88 10.14
CA ARG A 245 -5.51 50.89 10.34
C ARG A 245 -4.76 50.71 11.67
N LEU A 246 -4.65 49.48 12.15
CA LEU A 246 -3.86 49.15 13.33
C LEU A 246 -2.40 48.93 12.92
N ARG A 247 -1.48 49.21 13.83
CA ARG A 247 -0.06 48.86 13.64
C ARG A 247 0.25 47.65 14.51
N ILE A 248 0.43 46.52 13.87
CA ILE A 248 0.85 45.28 14.53
C ILE A 248 2.37 45.19 14.46
N HIS A 249 3.03 45.00 15.60
CA HIS A 249 4.49 44.92 15.64
C HIS A 249 4.99 43.57 15.07
N ALA A 250 6.12 43.58 14.35
CA ALA A 250 6.67 42.39 13.72
C ALA A 250 6.86 41.20 14.69
N LEU A 251 7.18 41.47 15.99
CA LEU A 251 7.28 40.46 17.02
C LEU A 251 5.94 39.70 17.25
N GLN A 252 4.81 40.39 17.06
CA GLN A 252 3.49 39.76 17.22
C GLN A 252 3.17 38.80 16.09
N TYR A 253 3.57 39.14 14.86
CA TYR A 253 3.52 38.19 13.72
C TYR A 253 4.42 36.96 14.00
N LEU A 254 5.63 37.18 14.55
CA LEU A 254 6.55 36.08 14.90
C LEU A 254 5.91 35.14 15.93
N LEU A 255 5.28 35.67 16.99
CA LEU A 255 4.63 34.88 18.02
C LEU A 255 3.43 34.08 17.50
N VAL A 256 2.62 34.66 16.61
CA VAL A 256 1.55 33.94 15.93
C VAL A 256 2.10 32.83 15.03
N GLY A 257 3.18 33.10 14.28
CA GLY A 257 3.87 32.08 13.50
C GLY A 257 4.43 30.95 14.35
N ALA A 258 5.00 31.27 15.51
CA ALA A 258 5.48 30.27 16.48
C ALA A 258 4.31 29.40 17.00
N ALA A 259 3.14 29.99 17.28
CA ALA A 259 1.95 29.22 17.70
C ALA A 259 1.48 28.25 16.63
N LEU A 260 1.58 28.62 15.34
CA LEU A 260 1.29 27.70 14.22
C LEU A 260 2.31 26.53 14.15
N CYS A 261 3.59 26.80 14.37
CA CYS A 261 4.59 25.73 14.44
C CYS A 261 4.31 24.78 15.60
N ILE A 262 3.91 25.32 16.76
CA ILE A 262 3.52 24.52 17.93
C ILE A 262 2.27 23.70 17.65
N PHE A 263 1.31 24.19 16.84
CA PHE A 263 0.17 23.40 16.41
C PHE A 263 0.60 22.10 15.72
N TYR A 264 1.53 22.17 14.74
CA TYR A 264 2.00 20.98 14.04
C TYR A 264 2.74 20.02 14.96
N LEU A 265 3.56 20.53 15.87
CA LEU A 265 4.25 19.72 16.88
C LEU A 265 3.25 19.04 17.82
N SER A 266 2.24 19.78 18.28
CA SER A 266 1.18 19.25 19.16
C SER A 266 0.32 18.21 18.42
N LEU A 267 0.01 18.44 17.14
CA LEU A 267 -0.72 17.49 16.31
C LEU A 267 0.03 16.17 16.23
N LEU A 268 1.35 16.21 15.99
CA LEU A 268 2.19 15.03 15.96
C LEU A 268 2.17 14.31 17.32
N ALA A 269 2.40 15.05 18.43
CA ALA A 269 2.45 14.47 19.77
C ALA A 269 1.11 13.86 20.19
N PHE A 270 -0.01 14.54 19.94
CA PHE A 270 -1.33 14.02 20.29
C PHE A 270 -1.78 12.86 19.39
N SER A 271 -1.29 12.78 18.16
CA SER A 271 -1.60 11.65 17.27
C SER A 271 -1.01 10.31 17.73
N GLU A 272 -0.07 10.33 18.69
CA GLU A 272 0.44 9.12 19.36
C GLU A 272 -0.55 8.55 20.40
N LEU A 273 -1.42 9.41 20.94
CA LEU A 273 -2.31 9.04 22.04
C LEU A 273 -3.77 8.98 21.63
N LEU A 274 -4.16 9.73 20.60
CA LEU A 274 -5.55 9.94 20.17
C LEU A 274 -5.70 9.62 18.69
N PRO A 275 -6.89 9.15 18.26
CA PRO A 275 -7.23 9.11 16.84
C PRO A 275 -7.07 10.50 16.20
N PHE A 276 -6.71 10.55 14.91
CA PHE A 276 -6.36 11.80 14.20
C PHE A 276 -7.37 12.94 14.45
N GLY A 277 -8.68 12.67 14.40
CA GLY A 277 -9.71 13.71 14.63
C GLY A 277 -9.63 14.33 16.02
N GLY A 278 -9.40 13.52 17.06
CA GLY A 278 -9.20 13.97 18.43
C GLY A 278 -7.90 14.77 18.61
N ALA A 279 -6.79 14.24 18.07
CA ALA A 279 -5.50 14.92 18.05
C ALA A 279 -5.56 16.27 17.35
N TYR A 280 -6.24 16.32 16.21
CA TYR A 280 -6.42 17.55 15.44
C TYR A 280 -7.23 18.61 16.20
N LEU A 281 -8.38 18.23 16.75
CA LEU A 281 -9.25 19.15 17.49
C LEU A 281 -8.55 19.73 18.73
N THR A 282 -7.80 18.91 19.46
CA THR A 282 -7.05 19.37 20.64
C THR A 282 -5.89 20.28 20.26
N ALA A 283 -5.13 19.97 19.22
CA ALA A 283 -4.03 20.80 18.74
C ALA A 283 -4.54 22.14 18.14
N ALA A 284 -5.55 22.08 17.27
CA ALA A 284 -6.12 23.29 16.66
C ALA A 284 -6.84 24.17 17.68
N GLY A 285 -7.59 23.57 18.60
CA GLY A 285 -8.28 24.30 19.67
C GLY A 285 -7.32 24.99 20.62
N SER A 286 -6.24 24.34 21.04
CA SER A 286 -5.23 24.95 21.92
C SER A 286 -4.48 26.10 21.23
N ALA A 287 -4.06 25.90 19.97
CA ALA A 287 -3.40 26.97 19.19
C ALA A 287 -4.33 28.15 18.92
N ALA A 288 -5.59 27.88 18.53
CA ALA A 288 -6.59 28.93 18.31
C ALA A 288 -6.89 29.70 19.59
N ALA A 289 -7.03 29.03 20.73
CA ALA A 289 -7.25 29.69 22.03
C ALA A 289 -6.07 30.58 22.42
N LEU A 290 -4.83 30.09 22.23
CA LEU A 290 -3.61 30.85 22.50
C LEU A 290 -3.52 32.12 21.65
N VAL A 291 -3.68 32.01 20.33
CA VAL A 291 -3.60 33.15 19.40
C VAL A 291 -4.73 34.13 19.64
N THR A 292 -5.95 33.63 19.86
CA THR A 292 -7.11 34.49 20.14
C THR A 292 -6.97 35.23 21.48
N GLY A 293 -6.54 34.55 22.53
CA GLY A 293 -6.30 35.17 23.84
C GLY A 293 -5.21 36.23 23.78
N TYR A 294 -4.10 35.94 23.11
CA TYR A 294 -3.04 36.90 22.87
C TYR A 294 -3.53 38.11 22.06
N SER A 295 -4.26 37.89 20.97
CA SER A 295 -4.82 38.94 20.13
C SER A 295 -5.84 39.79 20.89
N ALA A 296 -6.63 39.21 21.79
CA ALA A 296 -7.56 39.97 22.64
C ALA A 296 -6.86 40.98 23.55
N ALA A 297 -5.72 40.56 24.14
CA ALA A 297 -4.90 41.43 24.98
C ALA A 297 -4.22 42.55 24.18
N VAL A 298 -3.66 42.22 23.01
CA VAL A 298 -2.95 43.19 22.15
C VAL A 298 -3.89 44.20 21.48
N LEU A 299 -5.02 43.74 20.95
CA LEU A 299 -5.94 44.59 20.21
C LEU A 299 -6.93 45.38 21.10
N GLY A 300 -7.00 45.09 22.40
CA GLY A 300 -7.85 45.73 23.37
C GLY A 300 -9.35 45.70 23.04
N SER A 301 -9.77 44.79 22.17
CA SER A 301 -11.15 44.69 21.68
C SER A 301 -11.61 43.24 21.48
N ARG A 302 -12.65 42.85 22.22
CA ARG A 302 -13.27 41.51 22.09
C ARG A 302 -13.81 41.23 20.70
N ARG A 303 -14.35 42.23 20.00
CA ARG A 303 -14.89 42.09 18.63
C ARG A 303 -13.77 41.74 17.64
N ARG A 304 -12.60 42.39 17.76
CA ARG A 304 -11.44 42.14 16.92
C ARG A 304 -10.85 40.77 17.19
N ALA A 305 -10.74 40.37 18.46
CA ALA A 305 -10.27 39.02 18.82
C ALA A 305 -11.24 37.94 18.29
N LEU A 306 -12.55 38.19 18.31
CA LEU A 306 -13.52 37.25 17.73
C LEU A 306 -13.36 37.10 16.21
N ALA A 307 -13.03 38.16 15.50
CA ALA A 307 -12.77 38.11 14.05
C ALA A 307 -11.55 37.20 13.75
N ILE A 308 -10.47 37.33 14.54
CA ILE A 308 -9.29 36.42 14.43
C ILE A 308 -9.65 35.00 14.80
N ALA A 309 -10.45 34.76 15.83
CA ALA A 309 -10.93 33.45 16.20
C ALA A 309 -11.73 32.79 15.06
N LEU A 310 -12.59 33.56 14.38
CA LEU A 310 -13.37 33.09 13.23
C LEU A 310 -12.45 32.75 12.04
N GLU A 311 -11.47 33.60 11.77
CA GLU A 311 -10.45 33.34 10.74
C GLU A 311 -9.70 32.06 11.00
N LEU A 312 -9.19 31.86 12.22
CA LEU A 312 -8.51 30.62 12.63
C LEU A 312 -9.43 29.41 12.50
N ALA A 313 -10.68 29.50 12.92
CA ALA A 313 -11.66 28.43 12.78
C ALA A 313 -11.91 28.06 11.32
N LEU A 314 -12.00 29.05 10.41
CA LEU A 314 -12.14 28.80 8.98
C LEU A 314 -10.89 28.14 8.39
N ILE A 315 -9.71 28.63 8.74
CA ILE A 315 -8.42 28.08 8.24
C ILE A 315 -8.21 26.66 8.75
N TYR A 316 -8.37 26.40 10.05
CA TYR A 316 -8.22 25.04 10.60
C TYR A 316 -9.32 24.10 10.10
N GLY A 317 -10.56 24.58 9.95
CA GLY A 317 -11.66 23.80 9.37
C GLY A 317 -11.37 23.41 7.92
N PHE A 318 -10.91 24.36 7.11
CA PHE A 318 -10.49 24.10 5.72
C PHE A 318 -9.32 23.10 5.63
N LEU A 319 -8.30 23.23 6.49
CA LEU A 319 -7.20 22.28 6.59
C LEU A 319 -7.71 20.87 6.92
N TYR A 320 -8.58 20.75 7.93
CA TYR A 320 -9.15 19.47 8.33
C TYR A 320 -9.87 18.76 7.17
N ILE A 321 -10.76 19.49 6.48
CA ILE A 321 -11.49 18.97 5.32
C ILE A 321 -10.52 18.54 4.22
N THR A 322 -9.53 19.39 3.89
CA THR A 322 -8.53 19.09 2.85
C THR A 322 -7.71 17.85 3.18
N LEU A 323 -7.41 17.60 4.46
CA LEU A 323 -6.69 16.40 4.89
C LEU A 323 -7.51 15.12 4.78
N GLN A 324 -8.84 15.22 4.98
CA GLN A 324 -9.75 14.07 4.84
C GLN A 324 -10.01 13.69 3.37
N LEU A 325 -9.91 14.64 2.45
CA LEU A 325 -10.12 14.44 1.02
C LEU A 325 -8.85 13.83 0.39
N GLN A 326 -8.77 12.48 0.31
CA GLN A 326 -7.57 11.81 -0.22
C GLN A 326 -7.34 12.12 -1.71
N ASP A 327 -8.34 11.90 -2.55
CA ASP A 327 -8.24 12.00 -4.01
C ASP A 327 -8.45 13.42 -4.54
N TYR A 328 -9.20 14.24 -3.81
CA TYR A 328 -9.58 15.60 -4.24
C TYR A 328 -8.85 16.71 -3.49
N ALA A 329 -7.86 16.41 -2.67
CA ALA A 329 -7.16 17.39 -1.85
C ALA A 329 -6.50 18.51 -2.68
N LEU A 330 -5.95 18.17 -3.87
CA LEU A 330 -5.34 19.16 -4.76
C LEU A 330 -6.38 20.12 -5.34
N VAL A 331 -7.52 19.61 -5.79
CA VAL A 331 -8.61 20.43 -6.35
C VAL A 331 -9.19 21.32 -5.27
N PHE A 332 -9.46 20.77 -4.10
CA PHE A 332 -10.01 21.51 -2.97
C PHE A 332 -9.03 22.57 -2.45
N GLY A 333 -7.75 22.24 -2.34
CA GLY A 333 -6.68 23.15 -1.95
C GLY A 333 -6.51 24.32 -2.94
N SER A 334 -6.51 24.05 -4.26
CA SER A 334 -6.41 25.09 -5.28
C SER A 334 -7.64 25.99 -5.32
N ALA A 335 -8.85 25.44 -5.15
CA ALA A 335 -10.09 26.22 -5.06
C ALA A 335 -10.09 27.13 -3.83
N GLY A 336 -9.62 26.64 -2.67
CA GLY A 336 -9.47 27.44 -1.46
C GLY A 336 -8.47 28.59 -1.61
N LEU A 337 -7.32 28.33 -2.25
CA LEU A 337 -6.36 29.41 -2.58
C LEU A 337 -6.96 30.47 -3.50
N PHE A 338 -7.66 30.03 -4.55
CA PHE A 338 -8.32 30.95 -5.46
C PHE A 338 -9.35 31.81 -4.72
N ALA A 339 -10.16 31.19 -3.86
CA ALA A 339 -11.14 31.91 -3.05
C ALA A 339 -10.46 32.90 -2.08
N ALA A 340 -9.39 32.52 -1.41
CA ALA A 340 -8.62 33.39 -0.54
C ALA A 340 -8.05 34.60 -1.30
N LEU A 341 -7.42 34.34 -2.45
CA LEU A 341 -6.91 35.41 -3.32
C LEU A 341 -8.02 36.34 -3.77
N ALA A 342 -9.18 35.83 -4.17
CA ALA A 342 -10.34 36.63 -4.55
C ALA A 342 -10.82 37.52 -3.39
N VAL A 343 -10.88 36.97 -2.16
CA VAL A 343 -11.23 37.76 -0.95
C VAL A 343 -10.22 38.88 -0.71
N VAL A 344 -8.91 38.60 -0.82
CA VAL A 344 -7.85 39.61 -0.68
C VAL A 344 -8.00 40.69 -1.71
N MET A 345 -8.11 40.34 -3.00
CA MET A 345 -8.27 41.33 -4.09
C MET A 345 -9.54 42.20 -3.93
N PHE A 346 -10.66 41.56 -3.55
CA PHE A 346 -11.93 42.31 -3.36
C PHE A 346 -11.86 43.22 -2.16
N SER A 347 -11.27 42.77 -1.05
CA SER A 347 -11.14 43.55 0.19
C SER A 347 -10.18 44.73 0.04
N THR A 348 -9.11 44.56 -0.75
CA THR A 348 -8.07 45.58 -0.94
C THR A 348 -8.35 46.53 -2.11
N ARG A 349 -9.39 46.29 -2.95
CA ARG A 349 -9.69 47.10 -4.15
C ARG A 349 -9.87 48.60 -3.92
N ARG A 350 -10.23 49.02 -2.68
CA ARG A 350 -10.47 50.42 -2.29
C ARG A 350 -9.35 50.99 -1.42
N VAL A 351 -8.28 50.21 -1.15
CA VAL A 351 -7.14 50.66 -0.35
C VAL A 351 -6.24 51.52 -1.21
N ASN A 352 -5.97 52.74 -0.79
CA ASN A 352 -5.00 53.60 -1.44
C ASN A 352 -3.59 53.24 -0.93
N TRP A 353 -2.87 52.43 -1.68
CA TRP A 353 -1.53 51.95 -1.31
C TRP A 353 -0.47 53.05 -1.25
N TYR A 354 -0.69 54.18 -1.87
CA TYR A 354 0.25 55.31 -1.88
C TYR A 354 0.16 56.18 -0.64
N GLU A 355 -0.95 56.14 0.09
CA GLU A 355 -1.15 56.89 1.33
C GLU A 355 -0.95 56.04 2.60
N ALA A 356 -0.69 54.75 2.46
CA ALA A 356 -0.55 53.80 3.55
C ALA A 356 0.88 53.73 4.12
N ARG A 357 1.60 54.83 4.15
CA ARG A 357 2.91 54.95 4.81
C ARG A 357 2.84 55.55 6.19
#